data_1d183850772e474671a2e3ffdf5a8bce
#
_entry.id   1d183850772e474671a2e3ffdf5a8bce
#
_cell.length_a   1.000
_cell.length_b   1.000
_cell.length_c   1.000
_cell.angle_alpha   90.00
_cell.angle_beta   90.00
_cell.angle_gamma   90.00
#
_symmetry.space_group_name_H-M   'P 1'
#
loop_
_entity.id
_entity.type
_entity.pdbx_description
1 polymer ?
#
loop_
_entity_poly.entity_id
_entity_poly.type
_entity_poly.pdbx_seq_one_letter_code
_entity_poly.pdbx_strand_id
1 'polypeptide(L)'
;MPRSTGFIQRMLYLGLWLAPCALAQAPAPAPPPAPQSGPVLEARARHEAVDDDAFANDAEADTLRVRLGYRWIFTPGWTLYATAEGIGNLGSGRYNSTANGNTAYPVIADPPGTEWDEAWLGWNGNPKFEAKLGRQKVILDNARFFGNVGWRQNQQTFDAAMLAWKPAAPWALRYLYLDQANRVFGNYNPNPLLAAYELDAHLVNGSWTQPWGQVVAYGYFVDNQDLPLTSTRSLGVRLTAKHALSPAWTLGVAAEYADQAPYADGADINDASYVLVEPWAAWRGHTIKAGYEVLGGDGRYGFATPFATLHIFNGWADKFLTTPATGLRDAYLGASGPIAAGWNYGLWWHDFEADDGGASYGQELDASLGRGFAKHWSVLFKYADYQADDFARDTQKVWIQLEYVL
;
A
#
# COMPACT_ATOMS: atom_id res chain seq x y z
N MET A 1 -14.17 10.98 -35.70
CA MET A 1 -13.25 9.95 -35.18
C MET A 1 -13.13 10.14 -33.69
N PRO A 2 -13.73 9.29 -32.89
CA PRO A 2 -13.59 9.36 -31.45
C PRO A 2 -12.92 8.10 -30.95
N ARG A 3 -11.93 8.16 -30.04
CA ARG A 3 -11.56 7.02 -29.17
C ARG A 3 -10.21 7.23 -28.48
N SER A 4 -10.23 7.89 -27.34
CA SER A 4 -9.08 7.84 -26.42
C SER A 4 -9.46 7.84 -24.93
N THR A 5 -10.73 7.83 -24.57
CA THR A 5 -11.21 7.97 -23.19
C THR A 5 -11.27 6.68 -22.38
N GLY A 6 -11.13 5.50 -23.01
CA GLY A 6 -11.18 4.21 -22.30
C GLY A 6 -9.87 3.78 -21.62
N PHE A 7 -8.74 4.37 -21.97
CA PHE A 7 -7.41 3.96 -21.52
C PHE A 7 -7.09 4.46 -20.10
N ILE A 8 -7.45 5.69 -19.79
CA ILE A 8 -7.17 6.32 -18.49
C ILE A 8 -7.99 5.66 -17.37
N GLN A 9 -9.19 5.19 -17.66
CA GLN A 9 -10.06 4.56 -16.67
C GLN A 9 -9.64 3.14 -16.27
N ARG A 10 -8.93 2.42 -17.16
CA ARG A 10 -8.37 1.10 -16.84
C ARG A 10 -7.02 1.19 -16.13
N MET A 11 -6.27 2.27 -16.32
CA MET A 11 -5.07 2.57 -15.52
C MET A 11 -5.39 2.79 -14.04
N LEU A 12 -6.58 3.25 -13.68
CA LEU A 12 -6.98 3.41 -12.26
C LEU A 12 -7.08 2.09 -11.48
N TYR A 13 -7.23 0.94 -12.16
CA TYR A 13 -7.13 -0.39 -11.52
C TYR A 13 -5.70 -0.95 -11.50
N LEU A 14 -4.82 -0.50 -12.40
CA LEU A 14 -3.38 -0.79 -12.41
C LEU A 14 -2.59 0.21 -11.55
N GLY A 15 -3.16 1.37 -11.30
CA GLY A 15 -2.47 2.54 -10.78
C GLY A 15 -2.63 2.78 -9.29
N LEU A 16 -2.76 1.75 -8.46
CA LEU A 16 -2.60 1.91 -7.00
C LEU A 16 -1.18 2.39 -6.60
N TRP A 17 -0.32 2.61 -7.58
CA TRP A 17 1.07 3.01 -7.39
C TRP A 17 1.37 4.46 -7.70
N LEU A 18 0.44 5.16 -8.34
CA LEU A 18 0.49 6.61 -8.46
C LEU A 18 -0.61 7.13 -7.54
N ALA A 19 -0.23 7.82 -6.48
CA ALA A 19 -1.17 8.54 -5.62
C ALA A 19 -2.29 9.17 -6.48
N PRO A 20 -3.55 9.19 -6.06
CA PRO A 20 -4.63 9.67 -6.89
C PRO A 20 -4.35 11.13 -7.27
N CYS A 21 -3.76 11.35 -8.45
CA CYS A 21 -3.78 12.65 -9.08
C CYS A 21 -5.24 13.01 -9.31
N ALA A 22 -5.75 13.97 -8.58
CA ALA A 22 -7.07 14.53 -8.80
C ALA A 22 -7.12 15.04 -10.25
N LEU A 23 -7.80 14.30 -11.11
CA LEU A 23 -8.08 14.72 -12.47
C LEU A 23 -8.95 15.98 -12.43
N ALA A 24 -8.57 17.02 -13.17
CA ALA A 24 -9.43 18.15 -13.47
C ALA A 24 -10.77 17.62 -13.99
N GLN A 25 -11.88 18.18 -13.53
CA GLN A 25 -13.24 17.79 -13.89
C GLN A 25 -13.44 17.89 -15.42
N ALA A 26 -13.20 16.77 -16.10
CA ALA A 26 -13.93 16.45 -17.31
C ALA A 26 -15.38 16.08 -16.92
N PRO A 27 -16.36 16.18 -17.83
CA PRO A 27 -17.74 15.75 -17.55
C PRO A 27 -17.69 14.36 -16.93
N ALA A 28 -18.49 14.15 -15.87
CA ALA A 28 -18.44 12.93 -15.06
C ALA A 28 -18.32 11.70 -15.97
N PRO A 29 -17.26 10.89 -15.84
CA PRO A 29 -17.07 9.74 -16.69
C PRO A 29 -18.29 8.82 -16.53
N ALA A 30 -18.72 8.23 -17.63
CA ALA A 30 -19.76 7.21 -17.58
C ALA A 30 -19.40 6.17 -16.48
N PRO A 31 -20.39 5.70 -15.71
CA PRO A 31 -20.12 4.72 -14.66
C PRO A 31 -19.35 3.54 -15.28
N PRO A 32 -18.35 2.99 -14.57
CA PRO A 32 -17.61 1.85 -15.08
C PRO A 32 -18.60 0.74 -15.46
N PRO A 33 -18.36 0.02 -16.56
CA PRO A 33 -19.22 -1.09 -16.94
C PRO A 33 -19.34 -2.05 -15.76
N ALA A 34 -20.56 -2.58 -15.55
CA ALA A 34 -20.80 -3.55 -14.48
C ALA A 34 -19.75 -4.67 -14.56
N PRO A 35 -19.21 -5.14 -13.43
CA PRO A 35 -18.23 -6.22 -13.45
C PRO A 35 -18.82 -7.42 -14.19
N GLN A 36 -18.03 -8.00 -15.09
CA GLN A 36 -18.42 -9.16 -15.89
C GLN A 36 -17.62 -10.38 -15.44
N SER A 37 -18.21 -11.57 -15.64
CA SER A 37 -17.47 -12.82 -15.52
C SER A 37 -16.34 -12.86 -16.53
N GLY A 38 -15.17 -13.34 -16.12
CA GLY A 38 -14.03 -13.41 -17.01
C GLY A 38 -12.76 -13.90 -16.32
N PRO A 39 -11.76 -14.29 -17.14
CA PRO A 39 -10.46 -14.69 -16.64
C PRO A 39 -9.72 -13.52 -16.00
N VAL A 40 -8.85 -13.85 -15.07
CA VAL A 40 -7.84 -12.95 -14.47
C VAL A 40 -6.47 -13.48 -14.86
N LEU A 41 -5.68 -12.62 -15.47
CA LEU A 41 -4.29 -12.92 -15.84
C LEU A 41 -3.45 -11.67 -15.56
N GLU A 42 -2.48 -11.82 -14.68
CA GLU A 42 -1.44 -10.84 -14.43
C GLU A 42 -0.07 -11.51 -14.53
N ALA A 43 0.90 -10.84 -15.12
CA ALA A 43 2.29 -11.27 -15.13
C ALA A 43 3.17 -10.07 -14.82
N ARG A 44 4.15 -10.23 -13.92
CA ARG A 44 5.09 -9.17 -13.54
C ARG A 44 6.51 -9.72 -13.51
N ALA A 45 7.34 -9.26 -14.43
CA ALA A 45 8.79 -9.45 -14.38
C ALA A 45 9.42 -8.24 -13.71
N ARG A 46 10.33 -8.48 -12.76
CA ARG A 46 11.05 -7.43 -12.03
C ARG A 46 12.50 -7.78 -11.85
N HIS A 47 13.36 -6.81 -12.15
CA HIS A 47 14.72 -6.72 -11.67
C HIS A 47 14.75 -5.77 -10.49
N GLU A 48 15.38 -6.17 -9.38
CA GLU A 48 15.62 -5.35 -8.19
C GLU A 48 17.07 -5.54 -7.76
N ALA A 49 17.81 -4.43 -7.67
CA ALA A 49 19.17 -4.40 -7.15
C ALA A 49 19.23 -3.53 -5.89
N VAL A 50 19.95 -4.00 -4.88
CA VAL A 50 20.11 -3.32 -3.57
C VAL A 50 21.58 -3.33 -3.20
N ASP A 51 22.15 -2.14 -3.03
CA ASP A 51 23.43 -1.87 -2.39
C ASP A 51 23.13 -1.28 -1.02
N ASP A 52 23.53 -1.95 0.05
CA ASP A 52 23.26 -1.56 1.45
C ASP A 52 24.50 -1.81 2.29
N ASP A 53 25.13 -0.74 2.77
CA ASP A 53 26.39 -0.76 3.54
C ASP A 53 26.31 -1.56 4.87
N ALA A 54 25.12 -2.05 5.25
CA ALA A 54 24.97 -2.98 6.37
C ALA A 54 25.38 -4.42 5.99
N PHE A 55 25.56 -4.74 4.72
CA PHE A 55 25.86 -6.07 4.21
C PHE A 55 27.20 -6.12 3.47
N ALA A 56 27.81 -7.29 3.45
CA ALA A 56 29.07 -7.50 2.75
C ALA A 56 28.88 -7.70 1.23
N ASN A 57 27.66 -7.97 0.79
CA ASN A 57 27.34 -8.27 -0.60
C ASN A 57 26.11 -7.49 -1.04
N ASP A 58 26.11 -7.03 -2.27
CA ASP A 58 24.95 -6.41 -2.91
C ASP A 58 23.94 -7.49 -3.31
N ALA A 59 22.66 -7.16 -3.20
CA ALA A 59 21.60 -8.06 -3.61
C ALA A 59 21.12 -7.76 -5.03
N GLU A 60 20.79 -8.83 -5.76
CA GLU A 60 20.22 -8.77 -7.11
C GLU A 60 19.17 -9.87 -7.28
N ALA A 61 17.95 -9.48 -7.60
CA ALA A 61 16.83 -10.39 -7.81
C ALA A 61 16.16 -10.14 -9.15
N ASP A 62 16.06 -11.18 -9.97
CA ASP A 62 15.24 -11.22 -11.17
C ASP A 62 14.07 -12.16 -10.91
N THR A 63 12.88 -11.62 -10.77
CA THR A 63 11.71 -12.38 -10.37
C THR A 63 10.58 -12.29 -11.39
N LEU A 64 9.79 -13.35 -11.51
CA LEU A 64 8.58 -13.40 -12.31
C LEU A 64 7.41 -13.86 -11.42
N ARG A 65 6.38 -13.05 -11.35
CA ARG A 65 5.07 -13.45 -10.83
C ARG A 65 4.10 -13.68 -11.96
N VAL A 66 3.33 -14.77 -11.87
CA VAL A 66 2.16 -15.01 -12.72
C VAL A 66 0.98 -15.28 -11.79
N ARG A 67 -0.10 -14.55 -11.99
CA ARG A 67 -1.36 -14.70 -11.26
C ARG A 67 -2.46 -15.07 -12.25
N LEU A 68 -3.15 -16.17 -11.97
CA LEU A 68 -4.20 -16.73 -12.80
C LEU A 68 -5.46 -16.94 -11.96
N GLY A 69 -6.61 -16.69 -12.56
CA GLY A 69 -7.87 -16.92 -11.88
C GLY A 69 -9.09 -16.61 -12.72
N TYR A 70 -10.21 -16.57 -12.04
CA TYR A 70 -11.47 -16.28 -12.69
C TYR A 70 -12.41 -15.55 -11.74
N ARG A 71 -13.21 -14.63 -12.32
CA ARG A 71 -14.36 -13.98 -11.68
C ARG A 71 -15.64 -14.56 -12.25
N TRP A 72 -16.49 -15.14 -11.40
CA TRP A 72 -17.81 -15.64 -11.77
C TRP A 72 -18.89 -14.74 -11.17
N ILE A 73 -19.75 -14.19 -12.01
CA ILE A 73 -20.98 -13.52 -11.58
C ILE A 73 -22.13 -14.43 -11.99
N PHE A 74 -22.69 -15.16 -11.02
CA PHE A 74 -23.62 -16.26 -11.30
C PHE A 74 -25.08 -15.90 -11.04
N THR A 75 -25.36 -14.83 -10.27
CA THR A 75 -26.67 -14.20 -10.15
C THR A 75 -26.50 -12.72 -9.94
N PRO A 76 -27.53 -11.86 -10.17
CA PRO A 76 -27.42 -10.45 -9.85
C PRO A 76 -26.95 -10.21 -8.42
N GLY A 77 -25.80 -9.56 -8.29
CA GLY A 77 -25.21 -9.20 -7.01
C GLY A 77 -24.29 -10.25 -6.38
N TRP A 78 -24.18 -11.49 -6.88
CA TRP A 78 -23.27 -12.49 -6.35
C TRP A 78 -22.03 -12.66 -7.23
N THR A 79 -20.87 -12.64 -6.63
CA THR A 79 -19.58 -12.84 -7.30
C THR A 79 -18.75 -13.86 -6.53
N LEU A 80 -18.24 -14.87 -7.22
CA LEU A 80 -17.14 -15.71 -6.76
C LEU A 80 -15.88 -15.27 -7.47
N TYR A 81 -14.80 -15.07 -6.74
CA TYR A 81 -13.49 -14.71 -7.26
C TYR A 81 -12.44 -15.64 -6.70
N ALA A 82 -11.60 -16.17 -7.56
CA ALA A 82 -10.49 -17.00 -7.14
C ALA A 82 -9.27 -16.75 -8.04
N THR A 83 -8.12 -16.51 -7.43
CA THR A 83 -6.81 -16.37 -8.08
C THR A 83 -5.76 -17.17 -7.33
N ALA A 84 -4.89 -17.82 -8.09
CA ALA A 84 -3.67 -18.40 -7.59
C ALA A 84 -2.48 -17.66 -8.20
N GLU A 85 -1.37 -17.61 -7.50
CA GLU A 85 -0.14 -17.03 -8.01
C GLU A 85 1.04 -17.99 -7.91
N GLY A 86 1.98 -17.80 -8.84
CA GLY A 86 3.29 -18.43 -8.81
C GLY A 86 4.38 -17.38 -8.96
N ILE A 87 5.39 -17.46 -8.10
CA ILE A 87 6.57 -16.59 -8.12
C ILE A 87 7.79 -17.46 -8.38
N GLY A 88 8.57 -17.09 -9.40
CA GLY A 88 9.81 -17.75 -9.76
C GLY A 88 10.98 -16.77 -9.75
N ASN A 89 12.17 -17.27 -9.40
CA ASN A 89 13.43 -16.57 -9.59
C ASN A 89 13.97 -16.89 -10.97
N LEU A 90 14.24 -15.88 -11.79
CA LEU A 90 14.81 -16.00 -13.14
C LEU A 90 16.32 -15.77 -13.16
N GLY A 91 16.89 -15.20 -12.10
CA GLY A 91 18.27 -14.76 -12.01
C GLY A 91 19.17 -15.63 -11.13
N SER A 92 20.24 -15.03 -10.66
CA SER A 92 21.29 -15.70 -9.89
C SER A 92 20.88 -16.10 -8.46
N GLY A 93 19.78 -15.55 -7.92
CA GLY A 93 19.39 -15.74 -6.52
C GLY A 93 20.32 -15.09 -5.50
N ARG A 94 21.09 -14.08 -5.89
CA ARG A 94 22.01 -13.33 -5.01
C ARG A 94 21.25 -12.31 -4.17
N TYR A 95 20.31 -12.75 -3.37
CA TYR A 95 19.54 -11.91 -2.46
C TYR A 95 19.00 -12.76 -1.31
N ASN A 96 18.64 -12.11 -0.22
CA ASN A 96 17.92 -12.75 0.89
C ASN A 96 16.41 -12.66 0.61
N SER A 97 15.80 -13.79 0.23
CA SER A 97 14.35 -13.85 0.03
C SER A 97 13.56 -14.01 1.33
N THR A 98 14.24 -14.07 2.48
CA THR A 98 13.72 -14.46 3.81
C THR A 98 13.42 -15.97 3.95
N ALA A 99 13.45 -16.74 2.85
CA ALA A 99 13.18 -18.17 2.84
C ALA A 99 14.36 -19.02 2.32
N ASN A 100 15.38 -18.40 1.72
CA ASN A 100 16.50 -19.08 1.08
C ASN A 100 17.78 -19.18 1.94
N GLY A 101 17.79 -18.58 3.13
CA GLY A 101 18.94 -18.59 4.05
C GLY A 101 20.12 -17.69 3.66
N ASN A 102 20.01 -16.87 2.62
CA ASN A 102 21.08 -16.00 2.12
C ASN A 102 21.26 -14.73 2.96
N THR A 103 21.54 -14.86 4.25
CA THR A 103 21.57 -13.74 5.20
C THR A 103 22.74 -12.77 5.03
N ALA A 104 23.73 -13.09 4.17
CA ALA A 104 24.85 -12.20 3.82
C ALA A 104 24.47 -11.13 2.77
N TYR A 105 23.27 -11.15 2.27
CA TYR A 105 22.71 -10.21 1.28
C TYR A 105 21.57 -9.41 1.86
N PRO A 106 21.35 -8.18 1.38
CA PRO A 106 20.13 -7.41 1.65
C PRO A 106 18.84 -8.19 1.36
N VAL A 107 17.78 -7.86 2.08
CA VAL A 107 16.47 -8.51 1.90
C VAL A 107 15.77 -7.93 0.68
N ILE A 108 15.37 -8.84 -0.23
CA ILE A 108 14.35 -8.61 -1.25
C ILE A 108 13.25 -9.64 -0.99
N ALA A 109 12.15 -9.21 -0.39
CA ALA A 109 11.11 -10.09 0.17
C ALA A 109 10.17 -10.63 -0.93
N ASP A 110 10.75 -11.28 -1.95
CA ASP A 110 10.06 -11.92 -3.07
C ASP A 110 10.46 -13.42 -3.17
N PRO A 111 10.11 -14.25 -2.17
CA PRO A 111 10.45 -15.66 -2.19
C PRO A 111 9.71 -16.41 -3.31
N PRO A 112 10.37 -17.34 -4.00
CA PRO A 112 9.68 -18.24 -4.92
C PRO A 112 8.65 -19.11 -4.20
N GLY A 113 7.51 -19.34 -4.85
CA GLY A 113 6.44 -20.14 -4.28
C GLY A 113 5.17 -20.12 -5.14
N THR A 114 4.19 -20.90 -4.71
CA THR A 114 2.85 -20.92 -5.32
C THR A 114 1.82 -20.94 -4.23
N GLU A 115 0.77 -20.10 -4.33
CA GLU A 115 -0.29 -20.04 -3.34
C GLU A 115 -1.61 -19.52 -3.91
N TRP A 116 -2.68 -19.69 -3.13
CA TRP A 116 -3.93 -18.97 -3.36
C TRP A 116 -3.75 -17.51 -2.94
N ASP A 117 -3.85 -16.62 -3.90
CA ASP A 117 -3.74 -15.18 -3.68
C ASP A 117 -5.05 -14.61 -3.09
N GLU A 118 -6.15 -14.77 -3.82
CA GLU A 118 -7.49 -14.40 -3.33
C GLU A 118 -8.48 -15.54 -3.62
N ALA A 119 -9.43 -15.78 -2.69
CA ALA A 119 -10.54 -16.70 -2.85
C ALA A 119 -11.72 -16.24 -1.98
N TRP A 120 -12.70 -15.56 -2.58
CA TRP A 120 -13.80 -14.97 -1.82
C TRP A 120 -15.14 -15.04 -2.56
N LEU A 121 -16.22 -15.05 -1.76
CA LEU A 121 -17.60 -14.85 -2.17
C LEU A 121 -18.05 -13.44 -1.79
N GLY A 122 -18.55 -12.68 -2.76
CA GLY A 122 -19.06 -11.33 -2.57
C GLY A 122 -20.55 -11.21 -2.92
N TRP A 123 -21.23 -10.29 -2.23
CA TRP A 123 -22.60 -9.93 -2.51
C TRP A 123 -22.80 -8.41 -2.49
N ASN A 124 -23.40 -7.86 -3.55
CA ASN A 124 -23.75 -6.45 -3.69
C ASN A 124 -25.12 -6.24 -4.39
N GLY A 125 -26.04 -7.21 -4.24
CA GLY A 125 -27.38 -7.17 -4.86
C GLY A 125 -28.27 -6.05 -4.35
N ASN A 126 -27.89 -5.35 -3.30
CA ASN A 126 -28.56 -4.14 -2.79
C ASN A 126 -27.54 -2.98 -2.80
N PRO A 127 -27.88 -1.82 -3.41
CA PRO A 127 -26.95 -0.69 -3.49
C PRO A 127 -26.51 -0.10 -2.14
N LYS A 128 -27.25 -0.41 -1.07
CA LYS A 128 -26.93 0.03 0.31
C LYS A 128 -26.01 -0.93 1.04
N PHE A 129 -25.84 -2.17 0.56
CA PHE A 129 -25.08 -3.21 1.26
C PHE A 129 -24.12 -3.90 0.31
N GLU A 130 -22.94 -4.17 0.82
CA GLU A 130 -21.94 -5.03 0.20
C GLU A 130 -21.39 -5.96 1.28
N ALA A 131 -21.25 -7.24 0.98
CA ALA A 131 -20.61 -8.22 1.85
C ALA A 131 -19.57 -9.01 1.08
N LYS A 132 -18.49 -9.42 1.75
CA LYS A 132 -17.45 -10.26 1.19
C LYS A 132 -16.91 -11.20 2.26
N LEU A 133 -16.72 -12.47 1.92
CA LEU A 133 -16.21 -13.50 2.81
C LEU A 133 -15.13 -14.32 2.11
N GLY A 134 -14.02 -14.55 2.77
CA GLY A 134 -12.89 -15.35 2.32
C GLY A 134 -11.61 -14.56 2.20
N ARG A 135 -10.58 -15.18 1.56
CA ARG A 135 -9.26 -14.55 1.37
C ARG A 135 -9.35 -13.41 0.38
N GLN A 136 -9.03 -12.22 0.84
CA GLN A 136 -9.24 -10.99 0.10
C GLN A 136 -8.19 -9.92 0.43
N LYS A 137 -8.01 -8.97 -0.47
CA LYS A 137 -7.30 -7.71 -0.18
C LYS A 137 -8.15 -6.86 0.74
N VAL A 138 -7.52 -6.32 1.78
CA VAL A 138 -8.09 -5.25 2.62
C VAL A 138 -7.25 -4.01 2.43
N ILE A 139 -7.86 -2.98 1.83
CA ILE A 139 -7.22 -1.69 1.62
C ILE A 139 -8.15 -0.63 2.20
N LEU A 140 -7.71 0.03 3.25
CA LEU A 140 -8.47 1.09 3.91
C LEU A 140 -7.75 2.43 3.71
N ASP A 141 -8.52 3.43 3.29
CA ASP A 141 -8.09 4.82 3.10
C ASP A 141 -6.87 4.94 2.17
N ASN A 142 -5.71 5.34 2.70
CA ASN A 142 -4.45 5.42 1.96
C ASN A 142 -3.53 4.20 2.16
N ALA A 143 -4.04 3.11 2.74
CA ALA A 143 -3.29 1.91 3.10
C ALA A 143 -2.21 2.11 4.19
N ARG A 144 -2.30 3.19 5.00
CA ARG A 144 -1.35 3.46 6.08
C ARG A 144 -1.49 2.51 7.27
N PHE A 145 -2.70 1.97 7.50
CA PHE A 145 -2.97 0.99 8.55
C PHE A 145 -3.20 -0.40 7.98
N PHE A 146 -4.04 -0.50 6.97
CA PHE A 146 -4.35 -1.76 6.29
C PHE A 146 -4.20 -1.60 4.78
N GLY A 147 -3.32 -2.41 4.20
CA GLY A 147 -3.03 -2.43 2.78
C GLY A 147 -2.62 -3.81 2.29
N ASN A 148 -2.54 -3.98 0.99
CA ASN A 148 -2.22 -5.27 0.38
C ASN A 148 -0.73 -5.46 0.06
N VAL A 149 0.13 -4.49 0.36
CA VAL A 149 1.58 -4.53 0.02
C VAL A 149 1.84 -4.97 -1.44
N GLY A 150 0.97 -4.55 -2.37
CA GLY A 150 0.99 -4.99 -3.78
C GLY A 150 2.29 -4.65 -4.52
N TRP A 151 3.23 -3.93 -3.87
CA TRP A 151 4.58 -3.69 -4.38
C TRP A 151 5.36 -4.99 -4.48
N ARG A 152 5.35 -5.86 -3.48
CA ARG A 152 6.05 -7.14 -3.51
C ARG A 152 5.43 -8.08 -4.55
N GLN A 153 6.18 -9.09 -4.98
CA GLN A 153 5.65 -10.08 -5.91
C GLN A 153 4.48 -10.82 -5.28
N ASN A 154 4.64 -11.34 -4.08
CA ASN A 154 3.51 -11.78 -3.26
C ASN A 154 2.88 -10.58 -2.55
N GLN A 155 1.56 -10.50 -2.53
CA GLN A 155 0.84 -9.44 -1.81
C GLN A 155 0.31 -9.92 -0.47
N GLN A 156 0.07 -8.98 0.43
CA GLN A 156 -0.64 -9.25 1.67
C GLN A 156 -2.14 -9.40 1.40
N THR A 157 -2.72 -10.48 1.90
CA THR A 157 -4.16 -10.75 1.88
C THR A 157 -4.65 -11.13 3.27
N PHE A 158 -5.98 -11.09 3.46
CA PHE A 158 -6.60 -11.41 4.75
C PHE A 158 -7.70 -12.42 4.56
N ASP A 159 -7.74 -13.44 5.40
CA ASP A 159 -8.91 -14.29 5.55
C ASP A 159 -9.90 -13.52 6.43
N ALA A 160 -11.00 -13.06 5.83
CA ALA A 160 -11.82 -12.00 6.40
C ALA A 160 -13.29 -12.07 6.01
N ALA A 161 -14.13 -11.51 6.87
CA ALA A 161 -15.50 -11.14 6.57
C ALA A 161 -15.65 -9.61 6.55
N MET A 162 -16.25 -9.06 5.50
CA MET A 162 -16.49 -7.63 5.34
C MET A 162 -17.97 -7.36 5.12
N LEU A 163 -18.48 -6.33 5.79
CA LEU A 163 -19.80 -5.75 5.56
C LEU A 163 -19.66 -4.24 5.36
N ALA A 164 -20.16 -3.72 4.23
CA ALA A 164 -20.27 -2.30 4.01
C ALA A 164 -21.75 -1.90 3.95
N TRP A 165 -22.07 -0.77 4.60
CA TRP A 165 -23.40 -0.21 4.65
C TRP A 165 -23.38 1.26 4.23
N LYS A 166 -24.24 1.61 3.27
CA LYS A 166 -24.42 2.95 2.71
C LYS A 166 -25.87 3.38 2.97
N PRO A 167 -26.22 3.82 4.19
CA PRO A 167 -27.63 4.12 4.57
C PRO A 167 -28.27 5.18 3.67
N ALA A 168 -27.54 6.25 3.42
CA ALA A 168 -27.88 7.34 2.51
C ALA A 168 -26.60 8.14 2.22
N ALA A 169 -26.48 8.73 1.03
CA ALA A 169 -25.43 9.72 0.80
C ALA A 169 -25.55 10.84 1.86
N PRO A 170 -24.46 11.32 2.44
CA PRO A 170 -23.06 11.07 2.06
C PRO A 170 -22.31 10.01 2.92
N TRP A 171 -23.01 9.16 3.64
CA TRP A 171 -22.45 8.27 4.65
C TRP A 171 -22.14 6.86 4.11
N ALA A 172 -21.02 6.30 4.52
CA ALA A 172 -20.71 4.88 4.38
C ALA A 172 -20.02 4.36 5.67
N LEU A 173 -20.34 3.13 6.02
CA LEU A 173 -19.74 2.41 7.15
C LEU A 173 -19.24 1.07 6.64
N ARG A 174 -18.04 0.66 7.08
CA ARG A 174 -17.47 -0.66 6.84
C ARG A 174 -17.12 -1.30 8.19
N TYR A 175 -17.44 -2.56 8.30
CA TYR A 175 -16.96 -3.42 9.37
C TYR A 175 -16.24 -4.60 8.73
N LEU A 176 -15.07 -4.94 9.27
CA LEU A 176 -14.31 -6.12 8.87
C LEU A 176 -13.94 -6.91 10.12
N TYR A 177 -14.05 -8.22 10.01
CA TYR A 177 -13.44 -9.18 10.90
C TYR A 177 -12.30 -9.86 10.15
N LEU A 178 -11.10 -9.88 10.73
CA LEU A 178 -9.92 -10.52 10.16
C LEU A 178 -9.52 -11.68 11.06
N ASP A 179 -9.48 -12.87 10.48
CA ASP A 179 -9.08 -14.12 11.13
C ASP A 179 -7.59 -14.41 10.92
N GLN A 180 -7.05 -14.03 9.75
CA GLN A 180 -5.65 -14.23 9.40
C GLN A 180 -5.14 -13.14 8.47
N ALA A 181 -3.88 -12.73 8.66
CA ALA A 181 -3.11 -11.97 7.70
C ALA A 181 -2.09 -12.89 7.01
N ASN A 182 -2.23 -13.07 5.68
CA ASN A 182 -1.26 -13.79 4.86
C ASN A 182 -0.21 -12.77 4.38
N ARG A 183 1.04 -12.99 4.73
CA ARG A 183 2.10 -11.99 4.57
C ARG A 183 2.87 -12.18 3.27
N VAL A 184 3.55 -11.14 2.82
CA VAL A 184 4.30 -11.10 1.55
C VAL A 184 5.45 -12.10 1.46
N PHE A 185 5.87 -12.70 2.58
CA PHE A 185 7.01 -13.60 2.65
C PHE A 185 6.70 -15.05 2.24
N GLY A 186 5.46 -15.31 1.79
CA GLY A 186 5.00 -16.59 1.24
C GLY A 186 4.62 -17.62 2.31
N ASN A 187 3.61 -18.43 1.99
CA ASN A 187 3.05 -19.45 2.89
C ASN A 187 4.00 -20.64 3.16
N TYR A 188 5.08 -20.76 2.40
CA TYR A 188 6.14 -21.79 2.58
C TYR A 188 7.37 -21.25 3.31
N ASN A 189 7.30 -20.06 3.91
CA ASN A 189 8.43 -19.51 4.65
C ASN A 189 8.79 -20.43 5.83
N PRO A 190 10.09 -20.77 6.03
CA PRO A 190 10.52 -21.60 7.16
C PRO A 190 10.19 -21.02 8.53
N ASN A 191 10.05 -19.68 8.63
CA ASN A 191 9.55 -19.01 9.81
C ASN A 191 8.04 -18.77 9.66
N PRO A 192 7.17 -19.48 10.41
CA PRO A 192 5.71 -19.33 10.29
C PRO A 192 5.22 -17.91 10.57
N LEU A 193 5.89 -17.15 11.44
CA LEU A 193 5.58 -15.75 11.74
C LEU A 193 5.86 -14.79 10.57
N LEU A 194 6.65 -15.21 9.59
CA LEU A 194 6.78 -14.50 8.33
C LEU A 194 5.71 -14.91 7.32
N ALA A 195 5.21 -16.15 7.38
CA ALA A 195 4.17 -16.63 6.47
C ALA A 195 2.81 -15.99 6.74
N ALA A 196 2.35 -16.03 7.97
CA ALA A 196 1.04 -15.51 8.35
C ALA A 196 1.01 -15.09 9.84
N TYR A 197 -0.03 -14.34 10.21
CA TYR A 197 -0.45 -14.12 11.59
C TYR A 197 -1.90 -14.56 11.75
N GLU A 198 -2.17 -15.36 12.78
CA GLU A 198 -3.52 -15.61 13.27
C GLU A 198 -4.01 -14.37 14.04
N LEU A 199 -5.21 -13.90 13.75
CA LEU A 199 -5.76 -12.65 14.26
C LEU A 199 -7.15 -12.85 14.83
N ASP A 200 -7.48 -12.10 15.87
CA ASP A 200 -8.85 -11.74 16.22
C ASP A 200 -8.98 -10.22 16.09
N ALA A 201 -9.29 -9.74 14.88
CA ALA A 201 -9.24 -8.33 14.61
C ALA A 201 -10.57 -7.78 14.11
N HIS A 202 -10.98 -6.66 14.71
CA HIS A 202 -12.22 -5.95 14.38
C HIS A 202 -11.91 -4.54 13.87
N LEU A 203 -12.28 -4.26 12.62
CA LEU A 203 -12.04 -2.97 12.00
C LEU A 203 -13.38 -2.28 11.72
N VAL A 204 -13.52 -1.05 12.18
CA VAL A 204 -14.64 -0.16 11.90
C VAL A 204 -14.12 1.07 11.19
N ASN A 205 -14.70 1.41 10.05
CA ASN A 205 -14.31 2.57 9.24
C ASN A 205 -15.56 3.26 8.71
N GLY A 206 -15.81 4.47 9.19
CA GLY A 206 -16.97 5.30 8.83
C GLY A 206 -16.55 6.52 8.04
N SER A 207 -17.16 6.79 6.89
CA SER A 207 -16.83 7.92 6.04
C SER A 207 -18.04 8.84 5.79
N TRP A 208 -17.75 10.14 5.74
CA TRP A 208 -18.66 11.20 5.36
C TRP A 208 -18.08 11.99 4.18
N THR A 209 -18.70 11.84 3.00
CA THR A 209 -18.17 12.39 1.74
C THR A 209 -18.96 13.59 1.28
N GLN A 210 -18.28 14.69 0.98
CA GLN A 210 -18.83 15.96 0.50
C GLN A 210 -18.17 16.39 -0.80
N PRO A 211 -18.72 17.32 -1.58
CA PRO A 211 -18.08 17.82 -2.81
C PRO A 211 -16.66 18.38 -2.61
N TRP A 212 -16.36 18.87 -1.41
CA TRP A 212 -15.05 19.43 -1.06
C TRP A 212 -14.06 18.39 -0.54
N GLY A 213 -14.51 17.18 -0.17
CA GLY A 213 -13.62 16.14 0.37
C GLY A 213 -14.33 15.09 1.19
N GLN A 214 -13.58 14.41 2.07
CA GLN A 214 -14.08 13.31 2.89
C GLN A 214 -13.49 13.40 4.30
N VAL A 215 -14.30 13.06 5.28
CA VAL A 215 -13.86 12.76 6.65
C VAL A 215 -14.09 11.27 6.90
N VAL A 216 -13.08 10.61 7.41
CA VAL A 216 -13.14 9.21 7.85
C VAL A 216 -12.83 9.16 9.33
N ALA A 217 -13.66 8.46 10.10
CA ALA A 217 -13.36 8.10 11.48
C ALA A 217 -13.25 6.58 11.55
N TYR A 218 -12.25 6.07 12.27
CA TYR A 218 -12.00 4.64 12.34
C TYR A 218 -11.57 4.17 13.73
N GLY A 219 -11.83 2.89 13.97
CA GLY A 219 -11.33 2.14 15.12
C GLY A 219 -10.87 0.77 14.65
N TYR A 220 -9.62 0.45 14.88
CA TYR A 220 -8.99 -0.81 14.54
C TYR A 220 -8.53 -1.49 15.82
N PHE A 221 -9.11 -2.64 16.12
CA PHE A 221 -8.85 -3.45 17.32
C PHE A 221 -8.20 -4.75 16.82
N VAL A 222 -6.91 -4.90 17.06
CA VAL A 222 -6.12 -6.01 16.55
C VAL A 222 -5.56 -6.81 17.72
N ASP A 223 -6.06 -8.03 17.89
CA ASP A 223 -5.45 -9.02 18.74
C ASP A 223 -4.66 -10.01 17.86
N ASN A 224 -3.34 -9.99 18.01
CA ASN A 224 -2.43 -10.86 17.27
C ASN A 224 -2.18 -12.11 18.10
N GLN A 225 -2.81 -13.23 17.73
CA GLN A 225 -2.75 -14.48 18.48
C GLN A 225 -1.36 -15.11 18.48
N ASP A 226 -0.56 -14.88 17.42
CA ASP A 226 0.80 -15.39 17.32
C ASP A 226 1.84 -14.50 18.04
N LEU A 227 1.54 -13.21 18.19
CA LEU A 227 2.39 -12.21 18.86
C LEU A 227 1.56 -11.33 19.81
N PRO A 228 0.98 -11.89 20.89
CA PRO A 228 -0.01 -11.19 21.73
C PRO A 228 0.48 -9.85 22.26
N LEU A 229 1.76 -9.75 22.64
CA LEU A 229 2.34 -8.49 23.14
C LEU A 229 2.35 -7.34 22.12
N THR A 230 2.11 -7.61 20.83
CA THR A 230 2.01 -6.59 19.77
C THR A 230 0.56 -6.16 19.51
N SER A 231 -0.41 -6.70 20.26
CA SER A 231 -1.83 -6.39 20.09
C SER A 231 -2.13 -4.94 20.47
N THR A 232 -2.85 -4.22 19.58
CA THR A 232 -3.13 -2.80 19.76
C THR A 232 -4.53 -2.43 19.31
N ARG A 233 -5.07 -1.35 19.88
CA ARG A 233 -6.19 -0.60 19.30
C ARG A 233 -5.67 0.71 18.72
N SER A 234 -6.17 1.09 17.54
CA SER A 234 -5.90 2.41 16.94
C SER A 234 -7.22 3.12 16.68
N LEU A 235 -7.39 4.32 17.22
CA LEU A 235 -8.57 5.17 16.99
C LEU A 235 -8.13 6.43 16.26
N GLY A 236 -8.76 6.76 15.14
CA GLY A 236 -8.30 7.90 14.36
C GLY A 236 -9.35 8.58 13.51
N VAL A 237 -8.95 9.75 13.01
CA VAL A 237 -9.73 10.57 12.08
C VAL A 237 -8.82 11.05 10.96
N ARG A 238 -9.27 10.86 9.73
CA ARG A 238 -8.62 11.32 8.51
C ARG A 238 -9.52 12.31 7.76
N LEU A 239 -8.95 13.44 7.38
CA LEU A 239 -9.56 14.45 6.50
C LEU A 239 -8.83 14.43 5.15
N THR A 240 -9.57 14.42 4.06
CA THR A 240 -9.06 14.81 2.75
C THR A 240 -9.93 15.92 2.19
N ALA A 241 -9.33 17.02 1.76
CA ALA A 241 -10.08 18.13 1.19
C ALA A 241 -9.41 18.65 -0.08
N LYS A 242 -10.21 19.19 -1.00
CA LYS A 242 -9.72 19.81 -2.23
C LYS A 242 -10.62 20.97 -2.67
N HIS A 243 -10.01 21.95 -3.32
CA HIS A 243 -10.68 23.09 -3.88
C HIS A 243 -10.10 23.46 -5.25
N ALA A 244 -10.94 23.52 -6.29
CA ALA A 244 -10.53 23.97 -7.61
C ALA A 244 -10.52 25.51 -7.63
N LEU A 245 -9.33 26.09 -7.79
CA LEU A 245 -9.16 27.54 -7.94
C LEU A 245 -9.47 28.01 -9.36
N SER A 246 -9.21 27.15 -10.34
CA SER A 246 -9.46 27.40 -11.76
C SER A 246 -9.49 26.04 -12.50
N PRO A 247 -9.85 26.00 -13.81
CA PRO A 247 -9.75 24.78 -14.60
C PRO A 247 -8.35 24.15 -14.64
N ALA A 248 -7.30 24.94 -14.37
CA ALA A 248 -5.92 24.47 -14.38
C ALA A 248 -5.35 24.17 -13.00
N TRP A 249 -5.91 24.73 -11.92
CA TRP A 249 -5.36 24.65 -10.57
C TRP A 249 -6.33 24.04 -9.58
N THR A 250 -5.86 23.04 -8.83
CA THR A 250 -6.58 22.48 -7.67
C THR A 250 -5.62 22.46 -6.48
N LEU A 251 -6.09 22.93 -5.34
CA LEU A 251 -5.40 22.78 -4.05
C LEU A 251 -6.08 21.71 -3.23
N GLY A 252 -5.32 21.02 -2.39
CA GLY A 252 -5.88 20.09 -1.45
C GLY A 252 -5.00 19.86 -0.25
N VAL A 253 -5.53 19.10 0.71
CA VAL A 253 -4.84 18.69 1.92
C VAL A 253 -5.36 17.32 2.34
N ALA A 254 -4.45 16.48 2.84
CA ALA A 254 -4.78 15.36 3.71
C ALA A 254 -4.26 15.67 5.12
N ALA A 255 -5.05 15.34 6.14
CA ALA A 255 -4.65 15.44 7.54
C ALA A 255 -5.21 14.23 8.28
N GLU A 256 -4.41 13.67 9.20
CA GLU A 256 -4.80 12.48 9.95
C GLU A 256 -4.21 12.54 11.35
N TYR A 257 -5.00 12.08 12.32
CA TYR A 257 -4.56 11.84 13.67
C TYR A 257 -5.07 10.46 14.12
N ALA A 258 -4.20 9.72 14.78
CA ALA A 258 -4.60 8.49 15.46
C ALA A 258 -3.91 8.36 16.82
N ASP A 259 -4.60 7.71 17.73
CA ASP A 259 -4.13 7.26 19.02
C ASP A 259 -4.05 5.73 19.01
N GLN A 260 -2.95 5.18 19.45
CA GLN A 260 -2.71 3.75 19.58
C GLN A 260 -2.45 3.40 21.03
N ALA A 261 -3.10 2.34 21.51
CA ALA A 261 -2.95 1.87 22.89
C ALA A 261 -2.97 0.34 22.93
N PRO A 262 -2.55 -0.30 24.03
CA PRO A 262 -2.64 -1.73 24.22
C PRO A 262 -4.08 -2.24 24.01
N TYR A 263 -4.22 -3.45 23.46
CA TYR A 263 -5.48 -4.14 23.30
C TYR A 263 -5.29 -5.63 23.59
N ALA A 264 -6.31 -6.30 24.16
CA ALA A 264 -6.24 -7.69 24.60
C ALA A 264 -4.97 -7.92 25.46
N ASP A 265 -4.09 -8.82 25.05
CA ASP A 265 -2.84 -9.15 25.75
C ASP A 265 -1.66 -8.27 25.32
N GLY A 266 -1.92 -7.14 24.67
CA GLY A 266 -0.90 -6.17 24.23
C GLY A 266 -0.09 -5.60 25.39
N ALA A 267 1.21 -5.38 25.18
CA ALA A 267 2.08 -4.84 26.18
C ALA A 267 1.68 -3.42 26.61
N ASP A 268 1.73 -3.10 27.89
CA ASP A 268 1.37 -1.78 28.44
C ASP A 268 2.16 -0.61 27.84
N ILE A 269 3.28 -0.89 27.18
CA ILE A 269 4.09 0.12 26.50
C ILE A 269 3.60 0.47 25.09
N ASN A 270 2.61 -0.25 24.55
CA ASN A 270 2.08 -0.04 23.20
C ASN A 270 1.17 1.21 23.15
N ASP A 271 1.72 2.35 23.50
CA ASP A 271 1.03 3.65 23.56
C ASP A 271 1.81 4.68 22.75
N ALA A 272 1.20 5.20 21.68
CA ALA A 272 1.80 6.20 20.82
C ALA A 272 0.73 6.93 19.98
N SER A 273 1.09 8.07 19.41
CA SER A 273 0.22 8.83 18.52
C SER A 273 0.78 8.90 17.09
N TYR A 274 -0.12 9.12 16.15
CA TYR A 274 0.18 9.33 14.74
C TYR A 274 -0.38 10.65 14.25
N VAL A 275 0.41 11.40 13.50
CA VAL A 275 0.00 12.67 12.88
C VAL A 275 0.45 12.71 11.43
N LEU A 276 -0.42 13.14 10.53
CA LEU A 276 -0.07 13.48 9.15
C LEU A 276 -0.70 14.82 8.77
N VAL A 277 0.09 15.67 8.11
CA VAL A 277 -0.41 16.85 7.40
C VAL A 277 0.28 16.91 6.03
N GLU A 278 -0.52 16.81 4.95
CA GLU A 278 -0.03 16.75 3.57
C GLU A 278 -0.81 17.73 2.67
N PRO A 279 -0.42 19.03 2.59
CA PRO A 279 -0.91 19.92 1.57
C PRO A 279 -0.36 19.58 0.19
N TRP A 280 -1.16 19.82 -0.85
CA TRP A 280 -0.76 19.60 -2.23
C TRP A 280 -1.40 20.62 -3.18
N ALA A 281 -0.74 20.82 -4.30
CA ALA A 281 -1.25 21.63 -5.41
C ALA A 281 -1.11 20.86 -6.73
N ALA A 282 -2.18 20.82 -7.52
CA ALA A 282 -2.15 20.24 -8.86
C ALA A 282 -2.32 21.31 -9.93
N TRP A 283 -1.47 21.26 -10.96
CA TRP A 283 -1.51 22.15 -12.10
C TRP A 283 -1.32 21.35 -13.39
N ARG A 284 -2.34 21.41 -14.28
CA ARG A 284 -2.32 20.74 -15.59
C ARG A 284 -1.86 19.27 -15.55
N GLY A 285 -2.24 18.52 -14.50
CA GLY A 285 -1.88 17.12 -14.31
C GLY A 285 -0.58 16.91 -13.54
N HIS A 286 0.23 17.93 -13.26
CA HIS A 286 1.35 17.85 -12.33
C HIS A 286 0.87 18.12 -10.91
N THR A 287 1.43 17.40 -9.95
CA THR A 287 1.13 17.57 -8.53
C THR A 287 2.42 17.81 -7.77
N ILE A 288 2.40 18.79 -6.87
CA ILE A 288 3.46 19.03 -5.89
C ILE A 288 2.80 18.81 -4.52
N LYS A 289 3.50 18.10 -3.63
CA LYS A 289 3.10 17.85 -2.26
C LYS A 289 4.21 18.26 -1.32
N ALA A 290 3.82 18.71 -0.13
CA ALA A 290 4.69 18.73 1.02
C ALA A 290 3.99 17.91 2.12
N GLY A 291 4.72 17.13 2.89
CA GLY A 291 4.16 16.35 3.97
C GLY A 291 5.00 16.44 5.23
N TYR A 292 4.32 16.28 6.35
CA TYR A 292 4.93 16.07 7.65
C TYR A 292 4.16 14.94 8.33
N GLU A 293 4.82 13.82 8.49
CA GLU A 293 4.29 12.61 9.11
C GLU A 293 5.05 12.32 10.40
N VAL A 294 4.34 12.02 11.47
CA VAL A 294 4.91 11.61 12.74
C VAL A 294 4.30 10.29 13.16
N LEU A 295 5.15 9.29 13.31
CA LEU A 295 4.85 8.07 14.03
C LEU A 295 5.53 8.19 15.40
N GLY A 296 4.74 8.54 16.41
CA GLY A 296 5.25 8.84 17.75
C GLY A 296 6.04 7.69 18.35
N GLY A 297 6.98 8.03 19.22
CA GLY A 297 7.76 7.06 19.99
C GLY A 297 8.22 7.67 21.32
N ASP A 298 8.60 6.82 22.30
CA ASP A 298 9.02 7.23 23.65
C ASP A 298 10.35 6.57 24.09
N GLY A 299 11.10 6.00 23.13
CA GLY A 299 12.31 5.23 23.37
C GLY A 299 12.07 3.77 23.78
N ARG A 300 10.80 3.36 23.99
CA ARG A 300 10.41 1.98 24.32
C ARG A 300 9.51 1.39 23.26
N TYR A 301 8.62 2.19 22.68
CA TYR A 301 7.65 1.79 21.68
C TYR A 301 7.49 2.90 20.62
N GLY A 302 7.44 2.51 19.35
CA GLY A 302 7.10 3.37 18.23
C GLY A 302 5.74 2.98 17.64
N PHE A 303 4.96 3.96 17.21
CA PHE A 303 3.63 3.78 16.61
C PHE A 303 3.66 2.71 15.50
N ALA A 304 2.97 1.60 15.68
CA ALA A 304 3.09 0.44 14.81
C ALA A 304 1.98 0.37 13.75
N THR A 305 2.36 0.09 12.51
CA THR A 305 1.42 -0.15 11.39
C THR A 305 1.77 -1.45 10.65
N PRO A 306 1.68 -2.63 11.31
CA PRO A 306 2.22 -3.89 10.79
C PRO A 306 1.50 -4.43 9.54
N PHE A 307 0.30 -3.90 9.23
CA PHE A 307 -0.51 -4.32 8.08
C PHE A 307 -0.59 -3.26 6.98
N ALA A 308 0.22 -2.21 7.05
CA ALA A 308 0.29 -1.14 6.07
C ALA A 308 0.89 -1.61 4.73
N THR A 309 0.62 -0.87 3.67
CA THR A 309 1.43 -0.93 2.44
C THR A 309 2.67 -0.07 2.63
N LEU A 310 3.63 -0.58 3.37
CA LEU A 310 4.75 0.19 3.95
C LEU A 310 5.62 0.89 2.90
N HIS A 311 5.94 0.23 1.78
CA HIS A 311 6.84 0.76 0.73
C HIS A 311 6.43 2.11 0.11
N ILE A 312 5.18 2.52 0.23
CA ILE A 312 4.72 3.81 -0.31
C ILE A 312 4.86 4.96 0.70
N PHE A 313 5.34 4.66 1.91
CA PHE A 313 5.55 5.61 2.99
C PHE A 313 7.01 5.61 3.42
N ASN A 314 7.47 6.75 3.94
CA ASN A 314 8.76 6.92 4.62
C ASN A 314 9.96 6.41 3.79
N GLY A 315 9.96 6.74 2.47
CA GLY A 315 11.02 6.40 1.53
C GLY A 315 10.95 4.99 0.94
N TRP A 316 11.50 4.81 -0.25
CA TRP A 316 11.48 3.54 -0.99
C TRP A 316 12.68 2.64 -0.70
N ALA A 317 13.69 3.15 0.01
CA ALA A 317 14.78 2.31 0.54
C ALA A 317 14.30 1.33 1.61
N ASP A 318 13.05 1.48 2.09
CA ASP A 318 12.39 0.59 3.06
C ASP A 318 13.11 0.54 4.42
N LYS A 319 13.74 1.64 4.88
CA LYS A 319 14.44 1.69 6.17
C LYS A 319 13.48 1.73 7.36
N PHE A 320 12.26 2.20 7.16
CA PHE A 320 11.26 2.41 8.20
C PHE A 320 10.04 1.49 8.06
N LEU A 321 10.23 0.23 7.59
CA LEU A 321 9.17 -0.79 7.57
C LEU A 321 8.68 -1.15 8.99
N THR A 322 9.49 -0.87 10.00
CA THR A 322 9.11 -0.89 11.42
C THR A 322 9.51 0.45 12.01
N THR A 323 8.59 1.11 12.68
CA THR A 323 8.87 2.38 13.37
C THR A 323 9.88 2.14 14.48
N PRO A 324 11.00 2.88 14.54
CA PRO A 324 11.91 2.81 15.67
C PRO A 324 11.22 3.12 17.00
N ALA A 325 11.71 2.59 18.11
CA ALA A 325 11.14 2.86 19.43
C ALA A 325 11.15 4.34 19.81
N THR A 326 12.11 5.10 19.28
CA THR A 326 12.19 6.57 19.40
C THR A 326 11.26 7.30 18.40
N GLY A 327 10.38 6.57 17.71
CA GLY A 327 9.46 7.15 16.71
C GLY A 327 10.17 7.58 15.43
N LEU A 328 9.38 8.16 14.54
CA LEU A 328 9.83 8.66 13.23
C LEU A 328 9.09 9.96 12.91
N ARG A 329 9.81 11.00 12.57
CA ARG A 329 9.34 12.20 11.88
C ARG A 329 9.84 12.15 10.45
N ASP A 330 8.96 12.29 9.49
CA ASP A 330 9.25 12.33 8.07
C ASP A 330 8.74 13.65 7.47
N ALA A 331 9.65 14.54 7.16
CA ALA A 331 9.36 15.76 6.42
C ALA A 331 9.69 15.53 4.94
N TYR A 332 8.71 15.64 4.04
CA TYR A 332 8.94 15.30 2.65
C TYR A 332 8.36 16.31 1.65
N LEU A 333 9.00 16.34 0.47
CA LEU A 333 8.52 17.04 -0.72
C LEU A 333 8.39 16.06 -1.87
N GLY A 334 7.29 16.12 -2.60
CA GLY A 334 7.06 15.27 -3.75
C GLY A 334 6.56 16.04 -4.96
N ALA A 335 6.98 15.61 -6.15
CA ALA A 335 6.47 16.10 -7.42
C ALA A 335 6.17 14.93 -8.35
N SER A 336 5.03 14.95 -9.01
CA SER A 336 4.65 13.91 -9.98
C SER A 336 3.82 14.49 -11.11
N GLY A 337 3.80 13.80 -12.24
CA GLY A 337 2.98 14.25 -13.36
C GLY A 337 3.33 13.59 -14.69
N PRO A 338 2.57 13.92 -15.74
CA PRO A 338 2.82 13.44 -17.08
C PRO A 338 3.99 14.17 -17.72
N ILE A 339 4.75 13.44 -18.56
CA ILE A 339 5.70 14.00 -19.52
C ILE A 339 5.35 13.50 -20.93
N ALA A 340 6.18 13.82 -21.92
CA ALA A 340 5.92 13.48 -23.31
C ALA A 340 5.68 11.97 -23.53
N ALA A 341 4.94 11.62 -24.57
CA ALA A 341 4.69 10.24 -25.03
C ALA A 341 4.04 9.30 -23.99
N GLY A 342 3.28 9.85 -23.04
CA GLY A 342 2.53 9.06 -22.04
C GLY A 342 3.37 8.52 -20.89
N TRP A 343 4.58 9.00 -20.70
CA TRP A 343 5.37 8.76 -19.52
C TRP A 343 4.88 9.61 -18.35
N ASN A 344 5.01 9.08 -17.14
CA ASN A 344 4.77 9.78 -15.89
C ASN A 344 6.02 9.68 -15.03
N TYR A 345 6.35 10.78 -14.35
CA TYR A 345 7.43 10.83 -13.39
C TYR A 345 6.91 10.95 -11.96
N GLY A 346 7.72 10.52 -11.01
CA GLY A 346 7.60 10.81 -9.59
C GLY A 346 8.99 11.12 -9.03
N LEU A 347 9.07 12.16 -8.21
CA LEU A 347 10.28 12.57 -7.48
C LEU A 347 9.88 12.86 -6.04
N TRP A 348 10.64 12.36 -5.08
CA TRP A 348 10.42 12.57 -3.66
C TRP A 348 11.74 12.84 -2.97
N TRP A 349 11.70 13.69 -1.99
CA TRP A 349 12.78 13.91 -1.04
C TRP A 349 12.23 13.83 0.36
N HIS A 350 12.92 13.12 1.22
CA HIS A 350 12.56 12.88 2.62
C HIS A 350 13.70 13.31 3.53
N ASP A 351 13.35 13.84 4.69
CA ASP A 351 14.23 14.14 5.80
C ASP A 351 13.67 13.46 7.05
N PHE A 352 14.45 12.56 7.63
CA PHE A 352 14.02 11.66 8.69
C PHE A 352 14.69 11.99 10.01
N GLU A 353 13.88 12.10 11.07
CA GLU A 353 14.35 12.33 12.44
C GLU A 353 13.65 11.41 13.43
N ALA A 354 14.29 11.15 14.58
CA ALA A 354 13.62 10.55 15.72
C ALA A 354 12.54 11.48 16.29
N ASP A 355 11.39 10.95 16.67
CA ASP A 355 10.37 11.74 17.37
C ASP A 355 10.80 12.03 18.81
N ASP A 356 11.34 11.05 19.49
CA ASP A 356 11.97 11.23 20.82
C ASP A 356 13.49 11.43 20.67
N GLY A 357 14.02 12.49 21.32
CA GLY A 357 15.43 12.80 21.33
C GLY A 357 15.97 13.55 20.10
N GLY A 358 15.25 13.64 18.99
CA GLY A 358 15.58 14.47 17.83
C GLY A 358 16.87 14.09 17.10
N ALA A 359 17.31 12.82 17.17
CA ALA A 359 18.45 12.33 16.40
C ALA A 359 18.11 12.33 14.89
N SER A 360 19.04 12.78 14.03
CA SER A 360 18.87 12.69 12.59
C SER A 360 18.97 11.23 12.15
N TYR A 361 17.98 10.75 11.42
CA TYR A 361 18.03 9.40 10.84
C TYR A 361 18.65 9.39 9.45
N GLY A 362 18.63 10.53 8.74
CA GLY A 362 19.18 10.69 7.40
C GLY A 362 18.13 11.19 6.41
N GLN A 363 18.49 11.15 5.14
CA GLN A 363 17.68 11.68 4.04
C GLN A 363 17.53 10.65 2.93
N GLU A 364 16.47 10.77 2.13
CA GLU A 364 16.27 9.89 0.98
C GLU A 364 15.77 10.67 -0.24
N LEU A 365 16.32 10.30 -1.40
CA LEU A 365 15.86 10.77 -2.70
C LEU A 365 15.27 9.60 -3.48
N ASP A 366 14.02 9.74 -3.91
CA ASP A 366 13.30 8.76 -4.69
C ASP A 366 12.95 9.28 -6.07
N ALA A 367 13.10 8.47 -7.10
CA ALA A 367 12.71 8.79 -8.46
C ALA A 367 12.00 7.63 -9.15
N SER A 368 10.99 7.95 -9.94
CA SER A 368 10.31 6.95 -10.77
C SER A 368 9.95 7.48 -12.14
N LEU A 369 9.90 6.57 -13.12
CA LEU A 369 9.47 6.81 -14.47
C LEU A 369 8.64 5.64 -14.97
N GLY A 370 7.36 5.84 -15.25
CA GLY A 370 6.44 4.79 -15.64
C GLY A 370 5.63 5.12 -16.89
N ARG A 371 5.26 4.08 -17.64
CA ARG A 371 4.41 4.22 -18.81
C ARG A 371 3.57 2.98 -19.05
N GLY A 372 2.28 3.19 -19.36
CA GLY A 372 1.43 2.15 -19.95
C GLY A 372 1.53 2.15 -21.48
N PHE A 373 1.55 1.00 -22.09
CA PHE A 373 1.57 0.82 -23.55
C PHE A 373 0.80 -0.44 -23.99
N ALA A 374 0.43 -0.50 -25.27
CA ALA A 374 -0.22 -1.68 -25.87
C ALA A 374 -1.37 -2.26 -25.03
N LYS A 375 -2.27 -1.41 -24.50
CA LYS A 375 -3.53 -1.71 -23.78
C LYS A 375 -3.37 -2.43 -22.43
N HIS A 376 -2.47 -3.40 -22.31
CA HIS A 376 -2.35 -4.31 -21.17
C HIS A 376 -0.99 -4.26 -20.48
N TRP A 377 -0.03 -3.57 -21.06
CA TRP A 377 1.35 -3.54 -20.59
C TRP A 377 1.72 -2.25 -19.91
N SER A 378 2.55 -2.33 -18.89
CA SER A 378 3.21 -1.18 -18.29
C SER A 378 4.69 -1.49 -18.01
N VAL A 379 5.50 -0.43 -18.03
CA VAL A 379 6.90 -0.46 -17.60
C VAL A 379 7.09 0.58 -16.51
N LEU A 380 7.91 0.25 -15.52
CA LEU A 380 8.27 1.12 -14.41
C LEU A 380 9.76 1.02 -14.13
N PHE A 381 10.40 2.16 -13.97
CA PHE A 381 11.74 2.33 -13.43
C PHE A 381 11.63 3.07 -12.11
N LYS A 382 12.35 2.62 -11.09
CA LYS A 382 12.45 3.30 -9.79
C LYS A 382 13.90 3.33 -9.32
N TYR A 383 14.20 4.35 -8.54
CA TYR A 383 15.46 4.54 -7.84
C TYR A 383 15.17 5.08 -6.46
N ALA A 384 15.92 4.65 -5.46
CA ALA A 384 15.97 5.19 -4.12
C ALA A 384 17.42 5.33 -3.67
N ASP A 385 17.73 6.41 -2.96
CA ASP A 385 19.05 6.71 -2.42
C ASP A 385 18.88 7.28 -0.99
N TYR A 386 19.03 6.41 -0.01
CA TYR A 386 18.99 6.75 1.40
C TYR A 386 20.41 7.00 1.91
N GLN A 387 20.65 8.18 2.44
CA GLN A 387 21.88 8.60 3.09
C GLN A 387 21.68 8.63 4.60
N ALA A 388 22.35 7.73 5.29
CA ALA A 388 22.21 7.52 6.73
C ALA A 388 22.99 8.55 7.53
N ASP A 389 22.36 9.00 8.64
CA ASP A 389 23.07 9.69 9.72
C ASP A 389 23.18 8.74 10.93
N ASP A 390 22.33 8.89 11.93
CA ASP A 390 22.40 8.10 13.17
C ASP A 390 21.59 6.80 13.13
N PHE A 391 20.92 6.49 11.99
CA PHE A 391 20.06 5.32 11.85
C PHE A 391 20.37 4.54 10.59
N ALA A 392 20.41 3.21 10.69
CA ALA A 392 20.66 2.27 9.59
C ALA A 392 22.04 2.47 8.89
N ARG A 393 22.10 2.32 7.55
CA ARG A 393 23.29 2.52 6.71
C ARG A 393 22.85 3.04 5.35
N ASP A 394 23.78 3.67 4.63
CA ASP A 394 23.55 4.12 3.27
C ASP A 394 23.03 2.98 2.41
N THR A 395 22.04 3.31 1.57
CA THR A 395 21.37 2.28 0.77
C THR A 395 20.87 2.85 -0.54
N GLN A 396 21.27 2.20 -1.62
CA GLN A 396 20.75 2.48 -2.95
C GLN A 396 19.92 1.30 -3.48
N LYS A 397 18.80 1.60 -4.11
CA LYS A 397 17.95 0.59 -4.75
C LYS A 397 17.55 1.01 -6.16
N VAL A 398 17.53 0.04 -7.06
CA VAL A 398 17.08 0.20 -8.44
C VAL A 398 16.07 -0.87 -8.78
N TRP A 399 14.99 -0.49 -9.47
CA TRP A 399 13.99 -1.42 -9.97
C TRP A 399 13.68 -1.18 -11.44
N ILE A 400 13.53 -2.27 -12.18
CA ILE A 400 12.98 -2.29 -13.53
C ILE A 400 11.84 -3.31 -13.53
N GLN A 401 10.65 -2.89 -13.90
CA GLN A 401 9.46 -3.75 -13.89
C GLN A 401 8.74 -3.68 -15.22
N LEU A 402 8.36 -4.84 -15.73
CA LEU A 402 7.42 -5.02 -16.82
C LEU A 402 6.20 -5.78 -16.31
N GLU A 403 5.00 -5.24 -16.54
CA GLU A 403 3.77 -5.85 -16.07
C GLU A 403 2.74 -5.95 -17.20
N TYR A 404 2.03 -7.08 -17.21
CA TYR A 404 0.88 -7.35 -18.06
C TYR A 404 -0.35 -7.59 -17.18
N VAL A 405 -1.48 -6.96 -17.53
CA VAL A 405 -2.79 -7.20 -16.89
C VAL A 405 -3.84 -7.31 -17.97
N LEU A 406 -4.58 -8.43 -17.97
CA LEU A 406 -5.63 -8.73 -18.95
C LEU A 406 -6.86 -7.81 -18.80
#